data_b33684f78476cdb1637fbc9316bac110
#
_entry.id   b33684f78476cdb1637fbc9316bac110
#
_cell.length_a   1.000
_cell.length_b   1.000
_cell.length_c   1.000
_cell.angle_alpha   90.00
_cell.angle_beta   90.00
_cell.angle_gamma   90.00
#
_symmetry.space_group_name_H-M   'P 1'
#
loop_
_entity.id
_entity.type
_entity.pdbx_description
1 polymer ?
#
loop_
_entity_poly.entity_id
_entity_poly.type
_entity_poly.pdbx_seq_one_letter_code
_entity_poly.pdbx_strand_id
1 'polypeptide(L)'
;MQPATDIRLRPLHEDFEAEGPGSNGNGHRPLPVIGGNVVDPERISAEVEEMGAEEAIAWAIDTFGSALGFAVSFQKTSSVIMDMAHRIDPNVHFFYLDTELLFPETYETRDRLATHFGIEFERFVQDNPPNLRERWEAGEWGEGDECCATRKVATMRRALEGIDCWVSGIRRVDSETRADAPRFGWDVRFDRWKLNPLADWDDKRVWNYIKDQKVPYNPLHDQGYPSIGCMPCTSPAAEGEDARAGRWAGTDRTECGING
;
A
#
# COMPACT_ATOMS: atom_id res chain seq x y z
N MET A 1 -4.52 -9.58 28.32
CA MET A 1 -4.50 -10.20 26.99
C MET A 1 -5.86 -10.85 26.77
N GLN A 2 -6.77 -10.16 26.09
CA GLN A 2 -7.98 -10.80 25.58
C GLN A 2 -7.56 -11.53 24.28
N PRO A 3 -8.05 -12.76 24.05
CA PRO A 3 -7.75 -13.46 22.80
C PRO A 3 -8.35 -12.66 21.62
N ALA A 4 -7.60 -12.60 20.51
CA ALA A 4 -8.07 -12.07 19.26
C ALA A 4 -9.45 -12.65 18.95
N THR A 5 -10.38 -11.80 18.55
CA THR A 5 -11.75 -12.18 18.20
C THR A 5 -11.66 -13.24 17.12
N ASP A 6 -12.06 -14.47 17.46
CA ASP A 6 -12.05 -15.63 16.57
C ASP A 6 -13.07 -15.35 15.44
N ILE A 7 -12.64 -14.64 14.40
CA ILE A 7 -13.42 -14.45 13.17
C ILE A 7 -13.43 -15.79 12.48
N ARG A 8 -14.35 -16.66 12.91
CA ARG A 8 -14.60 -17.91 12.23
C ARG A 8 -15.16 -17.57 10.85
N LEU A 9 -14.33 -17.75 9.84
CA LEU A 9 -14.79 -17.79 8.45
C LEU A 9 -15.87 -18.88 8.36
N ARG A 10 -17.14 -18.48 8.50
CA ARG A 10 -18.25 -19.42 8.28
C ARG A 10 -18.33 -19.65 6.78
N PRO A 11 -18.30 -20.90 6.30
CA PRO A 11 -18.59 -21.17 4.90
C PRO A 11 -19.95 -20.58 4.55
N LEU A 12 -20.08 -20.02 3.35
CA LEU A 12 -21.37 -19.60 2.82
C LEU A 12 -22.32 -20.79 2.92
N HIS A 13 -23.50 -20.58 3.50
CA HIS A 13 -24.54 -21.61 3.57
C HIS A 13 -24.85 -22.14 2.17
N GLU A 14 -25.27 -23.41 2.11
CA GLU A 14 -25.52 -24.23 0.91
C GLU A 14 -26.53 -23.66 -0.11
N ASP A 15 -27.00 -22.44 0.05
CA ASP A 15 -27.98 -21.79 -0.80
C ASP A 15 -27.37 -20.93 -1.95
N PHE A 16 -26.05 -20.90 -2.09
CA PHE A 16 -25.40 -20.27 -3.24
C PHE A 16 -25.21 -21.34 -4.33
N GLU A 17 -26.27 -21.57 -5.14
CA GLU A 17 -26.14 -22.36 -6.36
C GLU A 17 -25.18 -21.65 -7.30
N ALA A 18 -23.95 -22.18 -7.40
CA ALA A 18 -23.00 -21.83 -8.45
C ALA A 18 -23.58 -22.27 -9.78
N GLU A 19 -24.20 -21.35 -10.52
CA GLU A 19 -24.52 -21.60 -11.91
C GLU A 19 -23.24 -21.97 -12.66
N GLY A 20 -23.23 -23.16 -13.21
CA GLY A 20 -22.09 -23.75 -13.94
C GLY A 20 -21.68 -22.92 -15.16
N PRO A 21 -20.53 -23.23 -15.80
CA PRO A 21 -19.87 -22.39 -16.79
C PRO A 21 -20.69 -22.28 -18.08
N GLY A 22 -21.55 -21.28 -18.13
CA GLY A 22 -22.21 -20.81 -19.36
C GLY A 22 -21.39 -19.71 -19.99
N SER A 23 -20.82 -20.01 -21.15
CA SER A 23 -20.06 -19.08 -21.98
C SER A 23 -20.94 -17.95 -22.50
N ASN A 24 -20.87 -16.78 -21.87
CA ASN A 24 -21.23 -15.50 -22.50
C ASN A 24 -20.29 -14.41 -21.97
N GLY A 25 -19.51 -13.82 -22.83
CA GLY A 25 -18.60 -12.69 -22.89
C GLY A 25 -18.46 -11.64 -21.79
N ASN A 26 -18.86 -11.91 -20.55
CA ASN A 26 -18.52 -11.12 -19.38
C ASN A 26 -17.56 -11.92 -18.53
N GLY A 27 -16.30 -11.48 -18.47
CA GLY A 27 -15.25 -12.14 -17.72
C GLY A 27 -15.70 -12.44 -16.30
N HIS A 28 -15.90 -13.70 -15.98
CA HIS A 28 -16.14 -14.19 -14.63
C HIS A 28 -14.86 -13.86 -13.83
N ARG A 29 -14.93 -12.86 -12.96
CA ARG A 29 -13.90 -12.66 -11.95
C ARG A 29 -13.91 -13.88 -11.05
N PRO A 30 -12.77 -14.52 -10.80
CA PRO A 30 -12.71 -15.55 -9.77
C PRO A 30 -13.21 -14.95 -8.46
N LEU A 31 -14.09 -15.63 -7.76
CA LEU A 31 -14.57 -15.17 -6.46
C LEU A 31 -13.38 -15.12 -5.50
N PRO A 32 -13.26 -14.07 -4.67
CA PRO A 32 -12.16 -13.95 -3.74
C PRO A 32 -12.15 -15.13 -2.76
N VAL A 33 -10.95 -15.66 -2.51
CA VAL A 33 -10.73 -16.83 -1.65
C VAL A 33 -9.85 -16.42 -0.47
N ILE A 34 -10.21 -16.87 0.73
CA ILE A 34 -9.37 -16.76 1.93
C ILE A 34 -9.28 -18.15 2.57
N GLY A 35 -8.04 -18.64 2.78
CA GLY A 35 -7.82 -19.97 3.38
C GLY A 35 -8.46 -21.11 2.61
N GLY A 36 -8.56 -20.99 1.27
CA GLY A 36 -9.19 -21.99 0.40
C GLY A 36 -10.73 -21.91 0.34
N ASN A 37 -11.36 -20.98 1.06
CA ASN A 37 -12.81 -20.78 1.05
C ASN A 37 -13.19 -19.54 0.23
N VAL A 38 -14.25 -19.67 -0.59
CA VAL A 38 -14.88 -18.52 -1.24
C VAL A 38 -15.51 -17.65 -0.17
N VAL A 39 -15.20 -16.35 -0.19
CA VAL A 39 -15.73 -15.39 0.79
C VAL A 39 -16.53 -14.29 0.08
N ASP A 40 -17.51 -13.76 0.81
CA ASP A 40 -18.23 -12.56 0.41
C ASP A 40 -17.34 -11.33 0.71
N PRO A 41 -16.87 -10.59 -0.32
CA PRO A 41 -16.00 -9.45 -0.13
C PRO A 41 -16.63 -8.32 0.69
N GLU A 42 -17.94 -8.09 0.54
CA GLU A 42 -18.64 -7.01 1.24
C GLU A 42 -18.75 -7.34 2.73
N ARG A 43 -19.08 -8.58 3.06
CA ARG A 43 -19.18 -9.02 4.45
C ARG A 43 -17.82 -8.93 5.17
N ILE A 44 -16.76 -9.49 4.58
CA ILE A 44 -15.45 -9.48 5.21
C ILE A 44 -14.87 -8.06 5.32
N SER A 45 -15.12 -7.20 4.32
CA SER A 45 -14.77 -5.79 4.37
C SER A 45 -15.46 -5.07 5.54
N ALA A 46 -16.76 -5.32 5.76
CA ALA A 46 -17.49 -4.73 6.87
C ALA A 46 -16.99 -5.22 8.24
N GLU A 47 -16.66 -6.51 8.37
CA GLU A 47 -16.09 -7.06 9.60
C GLU A 47 -14.73 -6.44 9.94
N VAL A 48 -13.83 -6.28 8.95
CA VAL A 48 -12.50 -5.67 9.15
C VAL A 48 -12.59 -4.15 9.33
N GLU A 49 -13.62 -3.49 8.80
CA GLU A 49 -13.82 -2.04 8.98
C GLU A 49 -13.98 -1.64 10.44
N GLU A 50 -14.58 -2.49 11.27
CA GLU A 50 -14.78 -2.26 12.71
C GLU A 50 -13.50 -2.43 13.54
N MET A 51 -12.44 -3.01 12.99
CA MET A 51 -11.17 -3.25 13.67
C MET A 51 -10.35 -1.98 13.80
N GLY A 52 -9.53 -1.91 14.85
CA GLY A 52 -8.44 -0.94 14.93
C GLY A 52 -7.27 -1.31 13.99
N ALA A 53 -6.35 -0.37 13.77
CA ALA A 53 -5.22 -0.57 12.85
C ALA A 53 -4.36 -1.79 13.21
N GLU A 54 -3.94 -1.91 14.46
CA GLU A 54 -3.13 -3.05 14.93
C GLU A 54 -3.90 -4.37 14.88
N GLU A 55 -5.19 -4.35 15.21
CA GLU A 55 -6.06 -5.52 15.16
C GLU A 55 -6.24 -6.02 13.71
N ALA A 56 -6.45 -5.10 12.76
CA ALA A 56 -6.57 -5.43 11.34
C ALA A 56 -5.25 -6.00 10.77
N ILE A 57 -4.10 -5.47 11.20
CA ILE A 57 -2.79 -6.02 10.82
C ILE A 57 -2.61 -7.43 11.40
N ALA A 58 -2.90 -7.64 12.68
CA ALA A 58 -2.80 -8.95 13.33
C ALA A 58 -3.72 -9.97 12.66
N TRP A 59 -4.95 -9.59 12.38
CA TRP A 59 -5.91 -10.42 11.64
C TRP A 59 -5.38 -10.81 10.26
N ALA A 60 -4.79 -9.87 9.51
CA ALA A 60 -4.26 -10.15 8.18
C ALA A 60 -3.03 -11.09 8.24
N ILE A 61 -2.15 -10.91 9.23
CA ILE A 61 -1.00 -11.82 9.45
C ILE A 61 -1.50 -13.24 9.74
N ASP A 62 -2.47 -13.40 10.63
CA ASP A 62 -3.04 -14.71 10.98
C ASP A 62 -3.79 -15.35 9.80
N THR A 63 -4.46 -14.52 8.97
CA THR A 63 -5.31 -14.98 7.87
C THR A 63 -4.51 -15.40 6.63
N PHE A 64 -3.51 -14.62 6.24
CA PHE A 64 -2.77 -14.80 4.99
C PHE A 64 -1.38 -15.39 5.18
N GLY A 65 -0.79 -15.31 6.37
CA GLY A 65 0.52 -15.83 6.66
C GLY A 65 1.59 -15.37 5.67
N SER A 66 2.27 -16.30 5.02
CA SER A 66 3.32 -16.01 4.03
C SER A 66 2.80 -15.41 2.71
N ALA A 67 1.48 -15.44 2.48
CA ALA A 67 0.85 -14.78 1.33
C ALA A 67 0.42 -13.33 1.63
N LEU A 68 0.86 -12.75 2.77
CA LEU A 68 0.71 -11.33 3.10
C LEU A 68 1.98 -10.56 2.75
N GLY A 69 1.85 -9.47 2.00
CA GLY A 69 2.97 -8.58 1.67
C GLY A 69 2.71 -7.12 2.07
N PHE A 70 3.71 -6.46 2.65
CA PHE A 70 3.63 -5.06 3.05
C PHE A 70 4.36 -4.18 2.02
N ALA A 71 3.60 -3.43 1.21
CA ALA A 71 4.15 -2.51 0.23
C ALA A 71 4.61 -1.21 0.91
N VAL A 72 5.91 -1.03 1.03
CA VAL A 72 6.51 0.09 1.76
C VAL A 72 6.87 1.23 0.81
N SER A 73 6.41 2.45 1.13
CA SER A 73 6.72 3.67 0.38
C SER A 73 7.72 4.59 1.07
N PHE A 74 8.17 4.23 2.27
CA PHE A 74 9.07 5.01 3.13
C PHE A 74 8.54 6.42 3.48
N GLN A 75 7.23 6.61 3.42
CA GLN A 75 6.55 7.79 3.94
C GLN A 75 6.09 7.53 5.39
N LYS A 76 5.64 8.58 6.07
CA LYS A 76 5.21 8.52 7.49
C LYS A 76 4.23 7.39 7.81
N THR A 77 3.23 7.16 6.95
CA THR A 77 2.25 6.08 7.13
C THR A 77 2.87 4.68 7.00
N SER A 78 3.81 4.50 6.08
CA SER A 78 4.56 3.25 5.97
C SER A 78 5.39 2.95 7.22
N SER A 79 6.04 3.97 7.81
CA SER A 79 6.81 3.81 9.04
C SER A 79 5.93 3.34 10.20
N VAL A 80 4.72 3.89 10.33
CA VAL A 80 3.74 3.47 11.36
C VAL A 80 3.31 2.02 11.14
N ILE A 81 2.94 1.65 9.91
CA ILE A 81 2.51 0.29 9.59
C ILE A 81 3.63 -0.72 9.83
N MET A 82 4.86 -0.37 9.46
CA MET A 82 6.02 -1.23 9.68
C MET A 82 6.26 -1.49 11.17
N ASP A 83 6.17 -0.46 12.02
CA ASP A 83 6.34 -0.61 13.45
C ASP A 83 5.26 -1.51 14.06
N MET A 84 4.00 -1.30 13.70
CA MET A 84 2.90 -2.15 14.15
C MET A 84 3.08 -3.60 13.71
N ALA A 85 3.35 -3.82 12.43
CA ALA A 85 3.49 -5.15 11.86
C ALA A 85 4.69 -5.90 12.46
N HIS A 86 5.85 -5.25 12.55
CA HIS A 86 7.06 -5.84 13.11
C HIS A 86 6.92 -6.20 14.60
N ARG A 87 6.17 -5.41 15.38
CA ARG A 87 5.87 -5.75 16.78
C ARG A 87 4.93 -6.93 16.93
N ILE A 88 4.06 -7.18 15.95
CA ILE A 88 3.15 -8.33 15.94
C ILE A 88 3.89 -9.59 15.48
N ASP A 89 4.57 -9.52 14.34
CA ASP A 89 5.43 -10.59 13.83
C ASP A 89 6.69 -9.98 13.16
N PRO A 90 7.88 -10.20 13.74
CA PRO A 90 9.13 -9.70 13.16
C PRO A 90 9.50 -10.29 11.79
N ASN A 91 8.85 -11.37 11.37
CA ASN A 91 9.17 -12.07 10.12
C ASN A 91 8.24 -11.69 8.96
N VAL A 92 7.37 -10.68 9.12
CA VAL A 92 6.50 -10.24 8.03
C VAL A 92 7.29 -9.76 6.82
N HIS A 93 6.74 -10.00 5.64
CA HIS A 93 7.37 -9.68 4.38
C HIS A 93 7.17 -8.20 4.00
N PHE A 94 8.25 -7.41 4.04
CA PHE A 94 8.28 -6.02 3.57
C PHE A 94 8.95 -5.93 2.21
N PHE A 95 8.27 -5.31 1.25
CA PHE A 95 8.83 -5.03 -0.07
C PHE A 95 8.60 -3.59 -0.50
N TYR A 96 9.40 -3.11 -1.45
CA TYR A 96 9.23 -1.79 -2.03
C TYR A 96 9.48 -1.79 -3.54
N LEU A 97 8.84 -0.84 -4.21
CA LEU A 97 9.03 -0.60 -5.62
C LEU A 97 10.09 0.49 -5.79
N ASP A 98 11.24 0.10 -6.30
CA ASP A 98 12.29 1.06 -6.63
C ASP A 98 12.11 1.54 -8.07
N THR A 99 11.70 2.79 -8.19
CA THR A 99 11.56 3.44 -9.50
C THR A 99 12.87 3.99 -10.04
N GLU A 100 13.97 3.86 -9.27
CA GLU A 100 15.29 4.46 -9.51
C GLU A 100 15.27 6.00 -9.53
N LEU A 101 14.11 6.60 -9.26
CA LEU A 101 13.85 8.04 -9.22
C LEU A 101 13.34 8.49 -7.85
N LEU A 102 13.53 7.68 -6.82
CA LEU A 102 13.21 8.09 -5.45
C LEU A 102 14.21 9.13 -4.97
N PHE A 103 13.79 9.97 -4.03
CA PHE A 103 14.67 10.94 -3.38
C PHE A 103 15.80 10.24 -2.62
N PRO A 104 16.99 10.85 -2.52
CA PRO A 104 18.05 10.35 -1.66
C PRO A 104 17.59 10.12 -0.22
N GLU A 105 16.80 11.04 0.33
CA GLU A 105 16.21 10.96 1.67
C GLU A 105 15.27 9.76 1.83
N THR A 106 14.65 9.30 0.74
CA THR A 106 13.83 8.09 0.75
C THR A 106 14.68 6.84 0.89
N TYR A 107 15.82 6.77 0.19
CA TYR A 107 16.78 5.67 0.34
C TYR A 107 17.43 5.68 1.74
N GLU A 108 17.80 6.86 2.26
CA GLU A 108 18.33 7.00 3.62
C GLU A 108 17.30 6.55 4.66
N THR A 109 16.02 6.88 4.46
CA THR A 109 14.94 6.44 5.33
C THR A 109 14.77 4.93 5.29
N ARG A 110 14.85 4.31 4.10
CA ARG A 110 14.87 2.85 3.94
C ARG A 110 15.97 2.22 4.81
N ASP A 111 17.19 2.72 4.70
CA ASP A 111 18.36 2.16 5.39
C ASP A 111 18.26 2.35 6.91
N ARG A 112 17.71 3.49 7.35
CA ARG A 112 17.43 3.75 8.76
C ARG A 112 16.35 2.82 9.31
N LEU A 113 15.27 2.58 8.57
CA LEU A 113 14.22 1.64 8.97
C LEU A 113 14.72 0.20 8.96
N ALA A 114 15.51 -0.21 7.96
CA ALA A 114 16.15 -1.53 7.93
C ALA A 114 17.01 -1.77 9.19
N THR A 115 17.83 -0.77 9.55
CA THR A 115 18.67 -0.83 10.75
C THR A 115 17.83 -0.84 12.04
N HIS A 116 16.77 0.00 12.09
CA HIS A 116 15.91 0.13 13.28
C HIS A 116 15.17 -1.15 13.62
N PHE A 117 14.65 -1.83 12.60
CA PHE A 117 13.90 -3.08 12.77
C PHE A 117 14.78 -4.34 12.63
N GLY A 118 16.02 -4.22 12.17
CA GLY A 118 16.90 -5.37 11.93
C GLY A 118 16.41 -6.27 10.78
N ILE A 119 15.84 -5.69 9.73
CA ILE A 119 15.23 -6.37 8.59
C ILE A 119 15.91 -6.01 7.27
N GLU A 120 15.66 -6.82 6.26
CA GLU A 120 15.94 -6.51 4.86
C GLU A 120 14.63 -6.29 4.10
N PHE A 121 14.64 -5.35 3.16
CA PHE A 121 13.50 -5.11 2.27
C PHE A 121 13.69 -5.87 0.97
N GLU A 122 12.68 -6.57 0.50
CA GLU A 122 12.69 -7.06 -0.87
C GLU A 122 12.50 -5.90 -1.85
N ARG A 123 13.47 -5.74 -2.77
CA ARG A 123 13.49 -4.66 -3.75
C ARG A 123 12.95 -5.13 -5.08
N PHE A 124 11.89 -4.51 -5.57
CA PHE A 124 11.39 -4.70 -6.92
C PHE A 124 11.72 -3.48 -7.78
N VAL A 125 12.43 -3.73 -8.86
CA VAL A 125 12.80 -2.72 -9.85
C VAL A 125 12.33 -3.16 -11.23
N GLN A 126 12.06 -2.22 -12.11
CA GLN A 126 11.71 -2.55 -13.49
C GLN A 126 12.90 -3.19 -14.22
N ASP A 127 12.63 -4.21 -15.07
CA ASP A 127 13.66 -4.96 -15.79
C ASP A 127 14.40 -4.16 -16.87
N ASN A 128 13.97 -2.95 -17.19
CA ASN A 128 14.61 -2.02 -18.12
C ASN A 128 13.92 -0.64 -18.09
N PRO A 129 14.60 0.46 -18.33
CA PRO A 129 15.82 0.71 -19.05
C PRO A 129 16.97 1.18 -18.15
N PRO A 130 18.21 1.11 -18.63
CA PRO A 130 19.35 1.69 -17.95
C PRO A 130 19.25 3.22 -17.89
N ASN A 131 19.82 3.80 -16.83
CA ASN A 131 20.16 5.21 -16.73
C ASN A 131 18.99 6.21 -16.71
N LEU A 132 17.90 5.88 -16.03
CA LEU A 132 16.78 6.83 -15.93
C LEU A 132 17.12 8.10 -15.18
N ARG A 133 17.90 8.01 -14.11
CA ARG A 133 18.34 9.18 -13.37
C ARG A 133 19.16 10.10 -14.28
N GLU A 134 20.12 9.55 -15.02
CA GLU A 134 20.94 10.30 -15.96
C GLU A 134 20.08 10.94 -17.06
N ARG A 135 19.11 10.22 -17.61
CA ARG A 135 18.18 10.76 -18.62
C ARG A 135 17.32 11.87 -18.06
N TRP A 136 16.82 11.71 -16.83
CA TRP A 136 16.06 12.77 -16.18
C TRP A 136 16.93 14.00 -15.90
N GLU A 137 18.13 13.82 -15.40
CA GLU A 137 19.12 14.89 -15.17
C GLU A 137 19.51 15.59 -16.48
N ALA A 138 19.53 14.86 -17.58
CA ALA A 138 19.78 15.40 -18.93
C ALA A 138 18.53 16.07 -19.56
N GLY A 139 17.37 16.08 -18.87
CA GLY A 139 16.13 16.59 -19.42
C GLY A 139 15.45 15.69 -20.48
N GLU A 140 15.93 14.46 -20.64
CA GLU A 140 15.39 13.47 -21.59
C GLU A 140 14.23 12.65 -20.99
N TRP A 141 13.49 13.24 -20.08
CA TRP A 141 12.41 12.57 -19.38
C TRP A 141 11.12 12.57 -20.19
N GLY A 142 10.60 11.38 -20.49
CA GLY A 142 9.26 11.23 -21.03
C GLY A 142 8.22 11.33 -19.92
N GLU A 143 7.41 12.37 -19.95
CA GLU A 143 6.31 12.57 -19.01
C GLU A 143 5.18 11.56 -19.29
N GLY A 144 4.45 11.19 -18.22
CA GLY A 144 3.12 10.68 -18.35
C GLY A 144 2.81 9.34 -17.70
N ASP A 145 1.63 8.84 -18.02
CA ASP A 145 1.05 7.60 -17.51
C ASP A 145 1.89 6.37 -17.81
N GLU A 146 2.60 6.36 -18.94
CA GLU A 146 3.48 5.27 -19.35
C GLU A 146 4.60 5.01 -18.33
N CYS A 147 5.19 6.07 -17.74
CA CYS A 147 6.21 5.92 -16.71
C CYS A 147 5.67 5.18 -15.47
N CYS A 148 4.50 5.60 -14.97
CA CYS A 148 3.88 4.94 -13.81
C CYS A 148 3.35 3.55 -14.16
N ALA A 149 2.78 3.36 -15.35
CA ALA A 149 2.31 2.06 -15.81
C ALA A 149 3.45 1.04 -15.81
N THR A 150 4.59 1.43 -16.34
CA THR A 150 5.75 0.54 -16.48
C THR A 150 6.49 0.35 -15.15
N ARG A 151 6.80 1.44 -14.43
CA ARG A 151 7.69 1.40 -13.27
C ARG A 151 7.00 1.04 -11.96
N LYS A 152 5.73 1.33 -11.86
CA LYS A 152 4.96 1.06 -10.65
C LYS A 152 3.96 -0.05 -10.84
N VAL A 153 3.07 0.06 -11.83
CA VAL A 153 1.98 -0.91 -11.99
C VAL A 153 2.52 -2.27 -12.44
N ALA A 154 3.36 -2.32 -13.47
CA ALA A 154 3.94 -3.59 -13.93
C ALA A 154 4.86 -4.21 -12.87
N THR A 155 5.67 -3.39 -12.18
CA THR A 155 6.55 -3.86 -11.09
C THR A 155 5.73 -4.36 -9.90
N MET A 156 4.62 -3.68 -9.56
CA MET A 156 3.72 -4.14 -8.49
C MET A 156 3.10 -5.50 -8.81
N ARG A 157 2.69 -5.75 -10.07
CA ARG A 157 2.17 -7.06 -10.48
C ARG A 157 3.16 -8.18 -10.20
N ARG A 158 4.45 -7.96 -10.47
CA ARG A 158 5.51 -8.95 -10.16
C ARG A 158 5.71 -9.09 -8.64
N ALA A 159 5.72 -7.97 -7.91
CA ALA A 159 5.86 -8.00 -6.46
C ALA A 159 4.72 -8.74 -5.76
N LEU A 160 3.56 -8.81 -6.41
CA LEU A 160 2.39 -9.52 -5.89
C LEU A 160 2.27 -10.98 -6.38
N GLU A 161 3.28 -11.51 -7.07
CA GLU A 161 3.33 -12.93 -7.40
C GLU A 161 3.48 -13.75 -6.10
N GLY A 162 2.53 -14.66 -5.84
CA GLY A 162 2.47 -15.43 -4.60
C GLY A 162 1.91 -14.70 -3.38
N ILE A 163 1.49 -13.44 -3.53
CA ILE A 163 0.83 -12.65 -2.49
C ILE A 163 -0.68 -12.62 -2.74
N ASP A 164 -1.47 -13.01 -1.75
CA ASP A 164 -2.93 -12.98 -1.80
C ASP A 164 -3.49 -11.68 -1.22
N CYS A 165 -2.80 -11.08 -0.25
CA CYS A 165 -3.15 -9.81 0.35
C CYS A 165 -1.94 -8.88 0.44
N TRP A 166 -2.14 -7.61 0.08
CA TRP A 166 -1.10 -6.61 0.25
C TRP A 166 -1.56 -5.44 1.13
N VAL A 167 -0.63 -4.89 1.89
CA VAL A 167 -0.90 -3.79 2.82
C VAL A 167 -0.38 -2.49 2.25
N SER A 168 -1.18 -1.43 2.33
CA SER A 168 -0.81 -0.08 1.89
C SER A 168 -1.04 0.98 2.97
N GLY A 169 -0.34 2.11 2.85
CA GLY A 169 -0.48 3.25 3.75
C GLY A 169 -1.52 4.28 3.34
N ILE A 170 -2.55 3.90 2.57
CA ILE A 170 -3.63 4.80 2.15
C ILE A 170 -4.47 5.21 3.36
N ARG A 171 -4.86 6.50 3.36
CA ARG A 171 -5.84 7.06 4.30
C ARG A 171 -6.92 7.81 3.53
N ARG A 172 -8.13 7.85 4.06
CA ARG A 172 -9.28 8.57 3.47
C ARG A 172 -9.04 10.07 3.38
N VAL A 173 -8.30 10.62 4.34
CA VAL A 173 -7.97 12.06 4.41
C VAL A 173 -6.89 12.50 3.40
N ASP A 174 -6.24 11.58 2.69
CA ASP A 174 -5.13 11.93 1.79
C ASP A 174 -5.59 12.61 0.49
N SER A 175 -6.79 12.32 0.00
CA SER A 175 -7.41 12.96 -1.18
C SER A 175 -8.87 12.58 -1.33
N GLU A 176 -9.63 13.36 -2.12
CA GLU A 176 -11.02 13.04 -2.47
C GLU A 176 -11.17 11.68 -3.14
N THR A 177 -10.20 11.28 -3.99
CA THR A 177 -10.21 9.98 -4.67
C THR A 177 -10.06 8.79 -3.71
N ARG A 178 -9.67 9.04 -2.46
CA ARG A 178 -9.48 8.04 -1.42
C ARG A 178 -10.52 8.09 -0.30
N ALA A 179 -11.42 9.07 -0.35
CA ALA A 179 -12.40 9.30 0.74
C ALA A 179 -13.19 8.05 1.12
N ASP A 180 -13.52 7.21 0.14
CA ASP A 180 -14.27 5.97 0.32
C ASP A 180 -13.40 4.69 0.34
N ALA A 181 -12.07 4.83 0.49
CA ALA A 181 -11.20 3.67 0.51
C ALA A 181 -11.55 2.76 1.71
N PRO A 182 -11.89 1.48 1.49
CA PRO A 182 -12.18 0.55 2.57
C PRO A 182 -10.89 0.23 3.34
N ARG A 183 -11.01 -0.11 4.63
CA ARG A 183 -9.89 -0.65 5.39
C ARG A 183 -9.40 -1.95 4.79
N PHE A 184 -10.32 -2.82 4.38
CA PHE A 184 -10.03 -4.06 3.68
C PHE A 184 -10.99 -4.27 2.52
N GLY A 185 -10.48 -4.70 1.37
CA GLY A 185 -11.31 -4.93 0.20
C GLY A 185 -10.56 -5.58 -0.95
N TRP A 186 -11.29 -5.94 -1.99
CA TRP A 186 -10.73 -6.53 -3.19
C TRP A 186 -10.19 -5.46 -4.14
N ASP A 187 -8.89 -5.50 -4.39
CA ASP A 187 -8.25 -4.64 -5.38
C ASP A 187 -8.38 -5.25 -6.77
N VAL A 188 -9.33 -4.72 -7.54
CA VAL A 188 -9.66 -5.21 -8.89
C VAL A 188 -8.54 -5.00 -9.90
N ARG A 189 -7.61 -4.08 -9.65
CA ARG A 189 -6.49 -3.77 -10.53
C ARG A 189 -5.43 -4.84 -10.50
N PHE A 190 -5.16 -5.35 -9.30
CA PHE A 190 -4.13 -6.35 -9.08
C PHE A 190 -4.70 -7.75 -8.86
N ASP A 191 -6.03 -7.87 -8.77
CA ASP A 191 -6.72 -9.13 -8.50
C ASP A 191 -6.24 -9.77 -7.19
N ARG A 192 -6.21 -8.95 -6.12
CA ARG A 192 -5.70 -9.30 -4.78
C ARG A 192 -6.51 -8.61 -3.69
N TRP A 193 -6.48 -9.17 -2.51
CA TRP A 193 -6.94 -8.47 -1.33
C TRP A 193 -6.01 -7.31 -0.98
N LYS A 194 -6.58 -6.24 -0.45
CA LYS A 194 -5.84 -5.05 -0.01
C LYS A 194 -6.28 -4.61 1.35
N LEU A 195 -5.32 -4.40 2.24
CA LEU A 195 -5.52 -3.84 3.57
C LEU A 195 -4.92 -2.44 3.65
N ASN A 196 -5.74 -1.48 4.12
CA ASN A 196 -5.36 -0.11 4.42
C ASN A 196 -5.56 0.12 5.93
N PRO A 197 -4.67 -0.32 6.81
CA PRO A 197 -4.94 -0.35 8.25
C PRO A 197 -5.13 1.03 8.85
N LEU A 198 -4.55 2.06 8.23
CA LEU A 198 -4.65 3.46 8.67
C LEU A 198 -5.74 4.25 7.94
N ALA A 199 -6.72 3.59 7.28
CA ALA A 199 -7.72 4.25 6.43
C ALA A 199 -8.44 5.41 7.12
N ASP A 200 -8.76 5.29 8.40
CA ASP A 200 -9.46 6.26 9.24
C ASP A 200 -8.55 7.22 10.03
N TRP A 201 -7.21 7.13 9.85
CA TRP A 201 -6.28 7.95 10.61
C TRP A 201 -6.07 9.33 9.98
N ASP A 202 -6.14 10.37 10.81
CA ASP A 202 -5.71 11.71 10.46
C ASP A 202 -4.18 11.89 10.63
N ASP A 203 -3.66 13.03 10.19
CA ASP A 203 -2.24 13.36 10.31
C ASP A 203 -1.79 13.48 11.76
N LYS A 204 -2.63 14.00 12.64
CA LYS A 204 -2.32 14.16 14.05
C LYS A 204 -2.07 12.80 14.72
N ARG A 205 -2.91 11.80 14.39
CA ARG A 205 -2.78 10.45 14.93
C ARG A 205 -1.50 9.78 14.43
N VAL A 206 -1.17 9.93 13.14
CA VAL A 206 0.08 9.42 12.54
C VAL A 206 1.30 10.03 13.22
N TRP A 207 1.34 11.36 13.38
CA TRP A 207 2.48 12.04 13.99
C TRP A 207 2.62 11.77 15.49
N ASN A 208 1.53 11.64 16.23
CA ASN A 208 1.57 11.24 17.63
C ASN A 208 2.19 9.85 17.75
N TYR A 209 1.75 8.90 16.94
CA TYR A 209 2.29 7.55 16.95
C TYR A 209 3.82 7.56 16.67
N ILE A 210 4.26 8.24 15.62
CA ILE A 210 5.69 8.34 15.27
C ILE A 210 6.51 8.89 16.43
N LYS A 211 6.02 9.93 17.10
CA LYS A 211 6.71 10.56 18.25
C LYS A 211 6.73 9.64 19.47
N ASP A 212 5.61 9.03 19.79
CA ASP A 212 5.46 8.18 21.00
C ASP A 212 6.30 6.90 20.87
N GLN A 213 6.30 6.27 19.68
CA GLN A 213 7.07 5.06 19.41
C GLN A 213 8.50 5.34 18.91
N LYS A 214 8.84 6.61 18.63
CA LYS A 214 10.16 7.05 18.12
C LYS A 214 10.54 6.35 16.81
N VAL A 215 9.57 6.11 15.94
CA VAL A 215 9.78 5.44 14.66
C VAL A 215 10.50 6.36 13.70
N PRO A 216 11.55 5.91 12.98
CA PRO A 216 12.18 6.69 11.94
C PRO A 216 11.20 7.02 10.82
N TYR A 217 11.26 8.25 10.31
CA TYR A 217 10.42 8.72 9.20
C TYR A 217 11.25 9.52 8.19
N ASN A 218 10.68 9.77 7.01
CA ASN A 218 11.35 10.49 5.93
C ASN A 218 11.47 11.98 6.27
N PRO A 219 12.69 12.55 6.30
CA PRO A 219 12.93 13.95 6.69
C PRO A 219 12.36 14.96 5.69
N LEU A 220 11.99 14.56 4.48
CA LEU A 220 11.28 15.45 3.54
C LEU A 220 9.93 15.94 4.09
N HIS A 221 9.31 15.20 5.00
CA HIS A 221 8.09 15.67 5.67
C HIS A 221 8.33 16.95 6.48
N ASP A 222 9.54 17.14 7.03
CA ASP A 222 9.92 18.37 7.75
C ASP A 222 10.30 19.51 6.79
N GLN A 223 10.44 19.22 5.49
CA GLN A 223 10.82 20.15 4.44
C GLN A 223 9.64 20.56 3.54
N GLY A 224 8.40 20.39 4.03
CA GLY A 224 7.19 20.78 3.31
C GLY A 224 6.71 19.76 2.25
N TYR A 225 7.10 18.49 2.36
CA TYR A 225 6.59 17.42 1.50
C TYR A 225 5.55 16.56 2.25
N PRO A 226 4.27 16.91 2.23
CA PRO A 226 3.24 16.12 2.93
C PRO A 226 3.01 14.75 2.28
N SER A 227 3.27 14.64 0.97
CA SER A 227 3.24 13.39 0.19
C SER A 227 4.50 13.27 -0.65
N ILE A 228 5.17 12.11 -0.61
CA ILE A 228 6.46 11.87 -1.26
C ILE A 228 6.30 10.78 -2.33
N GLY A 229 6.88 10.98 -3.49
CA GLY A 229 6.94 10.00 -4.57
C GLY A 229 8.28 10.02 -5.29
N CYS A 230 8.27 9.90 -6.63
CA CYS A 230 9.46 10.08 -7.43
C CYS A 230 9.85 11.55 -7.51
N MET A 231 11.16 11.86 -7.55
CA MET A 231 11.67 13.24 -7.66
C MET A 231 11.03 14.06 -8.80
N PRO A 232 10.90 13.52 -10.03
CA PRO A 232 10.30 14.30 -11.13
C PRO A 232 8.82 14.65 -10.92
N CYS A 233 8.12 13.94 -10.04
CA CYS A 233 6.68 14.05 -9.84
C CYS A 233 6.31 14.59 -8.47
N THR A 234 7.25 15.18 -7.73
CA THR A 234 7.00 15.61 -6.35
C THR A 234 7.73 16.90 -6.04
N SER A 235 6.98 17.89 -5.60
CA SER A 235 7.46 19.17 -5.07
C SER A 235 6.86 19.42 -3.68
N PRO A 236 7.41 20.35 -2.89
CA PRO A 236 6.78 20.79 -1.66
C PRO A 236 5.40 21.36 -1.93
N ALA A 237 4.48 21.23 -1.00
CA ALA A 237 3.19 21.92 -1.00
C ALA A 237 3.26 23.17 -0.11
N ALA A 238 2.52 24.22 -0.46
CA ALA A 238 2.41 25.38 0.39
C ALA A 238 1.56 25.08 1.65
N GLU A 239 1.76 25.88 2.69
CA GLU A 239 1.00 25.74 3.92
C GLU A 239 -0.50 25.95 3.66
N GLY A 240 -1.33 24.99 4.05
CA GLY A 240 -2.79 25.03 3.87
C GLY A 240 -3.29 24.45 2.54
N GLU A 241 -2.40 24.02 1.65
CA GLU A 241 -2.78 23.26 0.45
C GLU A 241 -3.11 21.80 0.78
N ASP A 242 -3.79 21.14 -0.18
CA ASP A 242 -4.05 19.71 -0.12
C ASP A 242 -2.74 18.91 0.08
N ALA A 243 -2.80 17.85 0.87
CA ALA A 243 -1.63 17.02 1.17
C ALA A 243 -0.94 16.44 -0.08
N ARG A 244 -1.62 16.43 -1.21
CA ARG A 244 -1.08 15.94 -2.50
C ARG A 244 -0.87 17.03 -3.54
N ALA A 245 -1.05 18.32 -3.20
CA ALA A 245 -0.87 19.45 -4.11
C ALA A 245 0.52 19.47 -4.78
N GLY A 246 1.56 19.05 -4.07
CA GLY A 246 2.92 18.90 -4.61
C GLY A 246 3.13 17.69 -5.52
N ARG A 247 2.12 16.83 -5.74
CA ARG A 247 2.22 15.66 -6.61
C ARG A 247 1.71 16.00 -8.00
N TRP A 248 2.55 15.72 -9.02
CA TRP A 248 2.26 16.01 -10.45
C TRP A 248 1.81 17.46 -10.68
N ALA A 249 2.38 18.42 -9.94
CA ALA A 249 2.05 19.83 -10.06
C ALA A 249 2.10 20.29 -11.52
N GLY A 250 1.04 20.98 -11.96
CA GLY A 250 0.88 21.44 -13.35
C GLY A 250 0.32 20.38 -14.32
N THR A 251 -0.16 19.25 -13.83
CA THR A 251 -0.85 18.23 -14.64
C THR A 251 -2.23 17.91 -14.06
N ASP A 252 -3.10 17.26 -14.83
CA ASP A 252 -4.44 16.84 -14.38
C ASP A 252 -4.40 15.51 -13.58
N ARG A 253 -3.21 15.02 -13.25
CA ARG A 253 -3.05 13.73 -12.55
C ARG A 253 -3.27 13.86 -11.05
N THR A 254 -4.03 12.92 -10.50
CA THR A 254 -4.31 12.82 -9.06
C THR A 254 -3.69 11.58 -8.42
N GLU A 255 -3.40 10.52 -9.21
CA GLU A 255 -2.86 9.24 -8.72
C GLU A 255 -1.80 8.64 -9.63
N CYS A 256 -0.94 7.79 -9.06
CA CYS A 256 0.18 7.13 -9.79
C CYS A 256 -0.21 5.81 -10.46
N GLY A 257 -1.48 5.44 -10.42
CA GLY A 257 -1.96 4.20 -11.01
C GLY A 257 -1.85 2.94 -10.12
N ILE A 258 -1.19 2.98 -8.96
CA ILE A 258 -1.24 1.89 -7.97
C ILE A 258 -2.53 1.93 -7.18
N ASN A 259 -3.02 3.12 -6.87
CA ASN A 259 -4.13 3.36 -5.96
C ASN A 259 -5.28 4.15 -6.62
N GLY A 260 -5.33 4.24 -7.91
CA GLY A 260 -6.38 4.95 -8.66
C GLY A 260 -7.26 4.02 -9.47
#